data_2e027d61a9331578ab8d5a464552e855
#
_entry.id   2e027d61a9331578ab8d5a464552e855
#
_cell.length_a   1.000
_cell.length_b   1.000
_cell.length_c   1.000
_cell.angle_alpha   90.00
_cell.angle_beta   90.00
_cell.angle_gamma   90.00
#
_symmetry.space_group_name_H-M   'P 1'
#
loop_
_entity.id
_entity.type
_entity.pdbx_description
1 polymer ?
#
loop_
_entity_poly.entity_id
_entity_poly.type
_entity_poly.pdbx_seq_one_letter_code
_entity_poly.pdbx_strand_id
1 'polypeptide(L)'
;MSVDLEKILRPVESPMKPYEPKYMMLASGEAVVVRQVFRDEIPDLLKAVEPLLHVERDYYDVVAARVYAELLGYYQYRFQDQYVLALQVDGELAAIVNGRQVTPTLGLSLHTLALRRGLRIGAHGFAAKMEYHIDTLGHDEVLVVAESPIGFRRWMIEYKLEKRFETPHELGGVPSWALTRELFDRARSKLVVGRRPVPPELLDKAMDKILPPSDPPTPPLDPLAATRALYDPTATALVTQRWEMEKGAPNA
;
A
#
# COMPACT_ATOMS: atom_id res chain seq x y z
N MET A 1 36.18 -10.40 22.09
CA MET A 1 34.76 -10.04 22.06
C MET A 1 34.20 -10.57 20.76
N SER A 2 33.24 -11.50 20.79
CA SER A 2 32.50 -11.90 19.58
C SER A 2 31.56 -10.76 19.22
N VAL A 3 31.65 -10.28 18.00
CA VAL A 3 30.73 -9.30 17.45
C VAL A 3 29.42 -10.03 17.13
N ASP A 4 28.33 -9.63 17.76
CA ASP A 4 27.00 -10.17 17.45
C ASP A 4 26.49 -9.55 16.14
N LEU A 5 26.83 -10.20 15.03
CA LEU A 5 26.45 -9.75 13.70
C LEU A 5 24.92 -9.68 13.52
N GLU A 6 24.18 -10.53 14.19
CA GLU A 6 22.70 -10.48 14.12
C GLU A 6 22.15 -9.16 14.67
N LYS A 7 22.70 -8.66 15.75
CA LYS A 7 22.31 -7.34 16.29
C LYS A 7 22.70 -6.19 15.40
N ILE A 8 23.83 -6.28 14.70
CA ILE A 8 24.29 -5.25 13.77
C ILE A 8 23.42 -5.23 12.50
N LEU A 9 23.04 -6.42 12.01
CA LEU A 9 22.28 -6.56 10.78
C LEU A 9 20.75 -6.37 10.97
N ARG A 10 20.28 -6.37 12.22
CA ARG A 10 18.87 -6.11 12.53
C ARG A 10 18.75 -4.69 13.07
N PRO A 11 18.11 -3.78 12.36
CA PRO A 11 17.89 -2.43 12.86
C PRO A 11 17.05 -2.48 14.15
N VAL A 12 17.28 -1.50 15.02
CA VAL A 12 16.48 -1.34 16.24
C VAL A 12 15.05 -1.00 15.84
N GLU A 13 14.09 -1.67 16.46
CA GLU A 13 12.67 -1.40 16.22
C GLU A 13 12.34 0.04 16.62
N SER A 14 11.83 0.81 15.68
CA SER A 14 11.32 2.16 15.96
C SER A 14 9.91 2.04 16.51
N PRO A 15 9.63 2.52 17.73
CA PRO A 15 8.28 2.47 18.29
C PRO A 15 7.35 3.33 17.44
N MET A 16 6.33 2.72 16.88
CA MET A 16 5.27 3.41 16.15
C MET A 16 3.99 3.39 16.98
N LYS A 17 3.26 4.50 16.97
CA LYS A 17 1.92 4.52 17.54
C LYS A 17 1.05 3.50 16.82
N PRO A 18 0.24 2.68 17.53
CA PRO A 18 -0.63 1.72 16.88
C PRO A 18 -1.67 2.43 16.00
N TYR A 19 -2.01 1.80 14.88
CA TYR A 19 -3.11 2.26 14.04
C TYR A 19 -4.45 1.92 14.71
N GLU A 20 -5.27 2.93 14.99
CA GLU A 20 -6.61 2.73 15.51
C GLU A 20 -7.52 2.18 14.40
N PRO A 21 -8.14 1.00 14.56
CA PRO A 21 -9.01 0.43 13.55
C PRO A 21 -10.14 1.37 13.16
N LYS A 22 -10.51 1.32 11.88
CA LYS A 22 -11.69 2.03 11.35
C LYS A 22 -12.49 1.14 10.41
N TYR A 23 -13.72 1.53 10.14
CA TYR A 23 -14.54 0.88 9.14
C TYR A 23 -15.16 1.89 8.18
N MET A 24 -15.51 1.43 7.00
CA MET A 24 -16.25 2.22 6.03
C MET A 24 -17.21 1.33 5.24
N MET A 25 -18.29 1.93 4.74
CA MET A 25 -19.23 1.24 3.87
C MET A 25 -18.77 1.38 2.42
N LEU A 26 -18.67 0.28 1.73
CA LEU A 26 -18.39 0.22 0.30
C LEU A 26 -19.64 0.54 -0.51
N ALA A 27 -19.47 0.86 -1.78
CA ALA A 27 -20.60 1.10 -2.70
C ALA A 27 -21.50 -0.15 -2.88
N SER A 28 -20.97 -1.34 -2.59
CA SER A 28 -21.71 -2.60 -2.56
C SER A 28 -22.64 -2.75 -1.36
N GLY A 29 -22.54 -1.88 -0.35
CA GLY A 29 -23.23 -2.00 0.93
C GLY A 29 -22.50 -2.84 1.97
N GLU A 30 -21.34 -3.42 1.63
CA GLU A 30 -20.51 -4.19 2.56
C GLU A 30 -19.65 -3.26 3.43
N ALA A 31 -19.41 -3.67 4.66
CA ALA A 31 -18.49 -2.98 5.54
C ALA A 31 -17.07 -3.52 5.34
N VAL A 32 -16.10 -2.61 5.17
CA VAL A 32 -14.67 -2.96 5.22
C VAL A 32 -14.06 -2.43 6.52
N VAL A 33 -13.35 -3.29 7.23
CA VAL A 33 -12.56 -2.94 8.41
C VAL A 33 -11.11 -2.77 7.99
N VAL A 34 -10.49 -1.68 8.42
CA VAL A 34 -9.06 -1.41 8.26
C VAL A 34 -8.41 -1.50 9.63
N ARG A 35 -7.43 -2.36 9.76
CA ARG A 35 -6.69 -2.53 11.01
C ARG A 35 -5.21 -2.82 10.79
N GLN A 36 -4.42 -2.60 11.81
CA GLN A 36 -3.03 -3.03 11.83
C GLN A 36 -2.96 -4.56 11.96
N VAL A 37 -2.01 -5.16 11.24
CA VAL A 37 -1.69 -6.57 11.32
C VAL A 37 -0.53 -6.75 12.29
N PHE A 38 -0.66 -7.68 13.20
CA PHE A 38 0.40 -8.06 14.11
C PHE A 38 1.35 -9.06 13.45
N ARG A 39 2.54 -9.15 14.00
CA ARG A 39 3.62 -9.94 13.39
C ARG A 39 3.29 -11.45 13.33
N ASP A 40 2.60 -11.97 14.31
CA ASP A 40 2.15 -13.37 14.38
C ASP A 40 1.06 -13.73 13.36
N GLU A 41 0.36 -12.73 12.81
CA GLU A 41 -0.64 -12.92 11.75
C GLU A 41 -0.03 -12.95 10.33
N ILE A 42 1.24 -12.56 10.18
CA ILE A 42 1.89 -12.50 8.87
C ILE A 42 1.88 -13.83 8.11
N PRO A 43 2.02 -15.01 8.72
CA PRO A 43 1.90 -16.27 8.00
C PRO A 43 0.58 -16.43 7.23
N ASP A 44 -0.54 -15.91 7.74
CA ASP A 44 -1.82 -15.96 7.03
C ASP A 44 -1.85 -14.98 5.85
N LEU A 45 -1.23 -13.81 5.97
CA LEU A 45 -1.05 -12.90 4.84
C LEU A 45 -0.18 -13.50 3.74
N LEU A 46 0.92 -14.17 4.10
CA LEU A 46 1.79 -14.83 3.12
C LEU A 46 1.01 -15.87 2.31
N LYS A 47 0.19 -16.71 2.96
CA LYS A 47 -0.69 -17.67 2.30
C LYS A 47 -1.69 -17.00 1.35
N ALA A 48 -2.25 -15.85 1.75
CA ALA A 48 -3.20 -15.12 0.93
C ALA A 48 -2.56 -14.43 -0.29
N VAL A 49 -1.28 -14.04 -0.19
CA VAL A 49 -0.53 -13.38 -1.26
C VAL A 49 0.09 -14.38 -2.25
N GLU A 50 0.47 -15.57 -1.78
CA GLU A 50 1.17 -16.57 -2.59
C GLU A 50 0.51 -16.88 -3.95
N PRO A 51 -0.81 -17.07 -4.06
CA PRO A 51 -1.46 -17.32 -5.35
C PRO A 51 -1.28 -16.17 -6.36
N LEU A 52 -1.09 -14.93 -5.88
CA LEU A 52 -0.94 -13.75 -6.73
C LEU A 52 0.44 -13.66 -7.39
N LEU A 53 1.43 -14.42 -6.93
CA LEU A 53 2.76 -14.51 -7.53
C LEU A 53 2.71 -15.05 -8.98
N HIS A 54 1.61 -15.65 -9.36
CA HIS A 54 1.38 -16.22 -10.70
C HIS A 54 0.37 -15.43 -11.53
N VAL A 55 -0.05 -14.26 -11.09
CA VAL A 55 -1.04 -13.43 -11.77
C VAL A 55 -0.33 -12.27 -12.48
N GLU A 56 0.07 -12.45 -13.71
CA GLU A 56 0.79 -11.43 -14.51
C GLU A 56 -0.05 -10.18 -14.80
N ARG A 57 -1.37 -10.32 -14.79
CA ARG A 57 -2.30 -9.21 -15.08
C ARG A 57 -2.11 -8.06 -14.08
N ASP A 58 -2.06 -6.83 -14.59
CA ASP A 58 -1.96 -5.59 -13.82
C ASP A 58 -0.77 -5.56 -12.84
N TYR A 59 0.33 -6.23 -13.17
CA TYR A 59 1.55 -6.33 -12.35
C TYR A 59 1.33 -7.00 -10.98
N TYR A 60 0.30 -7.86 -10.85
CA TYR A 60 0.06 -8.55 -9.58
C TYR A 60 1.24 -9.41 -9.16
N ASP A 61 1.82 -10.16 -10.08
CA ASP A 61 2.99 -11.00 -9.86
C ASP A 61 4.16 -10.21 -9.25
N VAL A 62 4.52 -9.08 -9.87
CA VAL A 62 5.62 -8.22 -9.40
C VAL A 62 5.29 -7.58 -8.05
N VAL A 63 4.10 -6.99 -7.90
CA VAL A 63 3.70 -6.36 -6.64
C VAL A 63 3.53 -7.39 -5.54
N ALA A 64 2.94 -8.55 -5.83
CA ALA A 64 2.80 -9.64 -4.87
C ALA A 64 4.16 -10.19 -4.41
N ALA A 65 5.13 -10.35 -5.33
CA ALA A 65 6.47 -10.80 -4.98
C ALA A 65 7.17 -9.83 -4.02
N ARG A 66 7.03 -8.52 -4.25
CA ARG A 66 7.56 -7.48 -3.36
C ARG A 66 6.87 -7.49 -2.01
N VAL A 67 5.53 -7.51 -1.99
CA VAL A 67 4.73 -7.62 -0.76
C VAL A 67 5.12 -8.87 0.01
N TYR A 68 5.27 -10.01 -0.65
CA TYR A 68 5.65 -11.28 -0.03
C TYR A 68 7.03 -11.18 0.64
N ALA A 69 8.02 -10.63 -0.06
CA ALA A 69 9.37 -10.43 0.49
C ALA A 69 9.36 -9.48 1.70
N GLU A 70 8.61 -8.38 1.62
CA GLU A 70 8.46 -7.41 2.71
C GLU A 70 7.77 -8.03 3.94
N LEU A 71 6.69 -8.76 3.75
CA LEU A 71 6.00 -9.48 4.82
C LEU A 71 6.91 -10.51 5.49
N LEU A 72 7.65 -11.28 4.69
CA LEU A 72 8.59 -12.27 5.19
C LEU A 72 9.72 -11.60 6.00
N GLY A 73 10.29 -10.51 5.48
CA GLY A 73 11.30 -9.74 6.18
C GLY A 73 10.79 -9.13 7.48
N TYR A 74 9.56 -8.62 7.49
CA TYR A 74 8.92 -8.13 8.71
C TYR A 74 8.69 -9.26 9.72
N TYR A 75 8.16 -10.41 9.30
CA TYR A 75 7.97 -11.58 10.16
C TYR A 75 9.27 -12.07 10.80
N GLN A 76 10.36 -12.08 10.02
CA GLN A 76 11.67 -12.53 10.46
C GLN A 76 12.50 -11.45 11.19
N TYR A 77 11.90 -10.33 11.57
CA TYR A 77 12.58 -9.21 12.22
C TYR A 77 13.75 -8.60 11.41
N ARG A 78 13.70 -8.68 10.08
CA ARG A 78 14.67 -8.01 9.20
C ARG A 78 14.30 -6.54 8.97
N PHE A 79 12.98 -6.25 8.97
CA PHE A 79 12.42 -4.91 8.89
C PHE A 79 11.66 -4.63 10.19
N GLN A 80 12.11 -3.64 10.96
CA GLN A 80 11.57 -3.35 12.29
C GLN A 80 10.87 -1.99 12.37
N ASP A 81 11.06 -1.16 11.38
CA ASP A 81 10.43 0.15 11.19
C ASP A 81 9.20 0.10 10.27
N GLN A 82 8.73 -1.11 9.95
CA GLN A 82 7.63 -1.38 9.03
C GLN A 82 6.31 -1.60 9.77
N TYR A 83 5.23 -1.21 9.13
CA TYR A 83 3.87 -1.59 9.51
C TYR A 83 3.14 -2.24 8.35
N VAL A 84 2.08 -2.98 8.68
CA VAL A 84 1.17 -3.61 7.73
C VAL A 84 -0.25 -3.31 8.16
N LEU A 85 -1.09 -2.85 7.22
CA LEU A 85 -2.54 -2.73 7.44
C LEU A 85 -3.27 -3.72 6.53
N ALA A 86 -4.25 -4.42 7.09
CA ALA A 86 -5.19 -5.23 6.35
C ALA A 86 -6.52 -4.49 6.19
N LEU A 87 -7.12 -4.65 5.02
CA LEU A 87 -8.50 -4.30 4.74
C LEU A 87 -9.28 -5.61 4.62
N GLN A 88 -10.27 -5.80 5.50
CA GLN A 88 -11.05 -7.05 5.55
C GLN A 88 -12.53 -6.76 5.37
N VAL A 89 -13.18 -7.57 4.56
CA VAL A 89 -14.63 -7.58 4.36
C VAL A 89 -15.14 -8.90 4.89
N ASP A 90 -15.97 -8.88 5.92
CA ASP A 90 -16.51 -10.05 6.60
C ASP A 90 -15.44 -11.08 7.04
N GLY A 91 -14.28 -10.59 7.48
CA GLY A 91 -13.12 -11.41 7.86
C GLY A 91 -12.20 -11.78 6.70
N GLU A 92 -12.64 -11.71 5.46
CA GLU A 92 -11.81 -11.99 4.29
C GLU A 92 -10.89 -10.83 3.93
N LEU A 93 -9.66 -11.14 3.59
CA LEU A 93 -8.66 -10.17 3.16
C LEU A 93 -9.03 -9.58 1.80
N ALA A 94 -9.30 -8.27 1.77
CA ALA A 94 -9.63 -7.55 0.55
C ALA A 94 -8.44 -6.74 0.00
N ALA A 95 -7.55 -6.26 0.87
CA ALA A 95 -6.29 -5.62 0.48
C ALA A 95 -5.26 -5.64 1.60
N ILE A 96 -4.00 -5.49 1.21
CA ILE A 96 -2.85 -5.25 2.08
C ILE A 96 -2.22 -3.93 1.67
N VAL A 97 -1.84 -3.13 2.65
CA VAL A 97 -0.97 -1.98 2.44
C VAL A 97 0.13 -1.97 3.50
N ASN A 98 1.32 -1.59 3.12
CA ASN A 98 2.45 -1.47 4.03
C ASN A 98 3.27 -0.22 3.76
N GLY A 99 4.07 0.15 4.73
CA GLY A 99 4.97 1.29 4.68
C GLY A 99 5.96 1.25 5.83
N ARG A 100 6.86 2.21 5.85
CA ARG A 100 7.92 2.30 6.85
C ARG A 100 8.02 3.72 7.42
N GLN A 101 8.55 3.83 8.62
CA GLN A 101 8.97 5.07 9.23
C GLN A 101 10.49 5.24 9.01
N VAL A 102 10.88 6.08 8.05
CA VAL A 102 12.29 6.29 7.74
C VAL A 102 12.95 7.20 8.79
N THR A 103 12.25 8.29 9.14
CA THR A 103 12.61 9.21 10.23
C THR A 103 11.33 9.59 10.98
N PRO A 104 11.41 10.31 12.11
CA PRO A 104 10.23 10.82 12.80
C PRO A 104 9.33 11.73 11.93
N THR A 105 9.87 12.29 10.84
CA THR A 105 9.14 13.24 9.97
C THR A 105 8.95 12.72 8.53
N LEU A 106 9.60 11.62 8.17
CA LEU A 106 9.57 11.05 6.83
C LEU A 106 9.04 9.62 6.84
N GLY A 107 7.95 9.39 6.13
CA GLY A 107 7.38 8.08 5.87
C GLY A 107 7.71 7.56 4.47
N LEU A 108 7.64 6.25 4.32
CA LEU A 108 7.83 5.55 3.06
C LEU A 108 6.60 4.69 2.77
N SER A 109 5.90 5.00 1.69
CA SER A 109 4.79 4.20 1.20
C SER A 109 5.32 3.07 0.33
N LEU A 110 5.28 1.85 0.81
CA LEU A 110 5.67 0.68 0.03
C LEU A 110 4.52 0.23 -0.89
N HIS A 111 3.81 -0.82 -0.57
CA HIS A 111 2.87 -1.44 -1.49
C HIS A 111 1.41 -1.13 -1.15
N THR A 112 0.56 -1.27 -2.17
CA THR A 112 -0.90 -1.30 -2.05
C THR A 112 -1.39 -2.42 -2.95
N LEU A 113 -1.67 -3.58 -2.37
CA LEU A 113 -2.10 -4.79 -3.07
C LEU A 113 -3.58 -5.05 -2.75
N ALA A 114 -4.44 -4.86 -3.75
CA ALA A 114 -5.86 -5.18 -3.64
C ALA A 114 -6.13 -6.60 -4.12
N LEU A 115 -6.59 -7.47 -3.24
CA LEU A 115 -6.95 -8.86 -3.54
C LEU A 115 -8.40 -8.98 -4.05
N ARG A 116 -9.25 -8.03 -3.69
CA ARG A 116 -10.63 -7.95 -4.15
C ARG A 116 -10.83 -6.74 -5.05
N ARG A 117 -11.36 -6.95 -6.25
CA ARG A 117 -11.52 -5.90 -7.27
C ARG A 117 -12.91 -5.27 -7.26
N GLY A 118 -13.02 -4.14 -7.98
CA GLY A 118 -14.31 -3.49 -8.26
C GLY A 118 -14.82 -2.53 -7.19
N LEU A 119 -14.32 -2.60 -5.96
CA LEU A 119 -14.83 -1.86 -4.81
C LEU A 119 -13.95 -0.65 -4.40
N ARG A 120 -13.00 -0.25 -5.23
CA ARG A 120 -12.01 0.81 -4.93
C ARG A 120 -11.16 0.52 -3.67
N ILE A 121 -11.05 -0.74 -3.28
CA ILE A 121 -10.35 -1.19 -2.06
C ILE A 121 -8.90 -0.65 -2.03
N GLY A 122 -8.16 -0.73 -3.14
CA GLY A 122 -6.81 -0.18 -3.21
C GLY A 122 -6.75 1.33 -2.91
N ALA A 123 -7.75 2.10 -3.34
CA ALA A 123 -7.82 3.54 -3.02
C ALA A 123 -8.09 3.77 -1.53
N HIS A 124 -8.96 2.97 -0.91
CA HIS A 124 -9.21 3.03 0.53
C HIS A 124 -7.98 2.61 1.34
N GLY A 125 -7.26 1.58 0.89
CA GLY A 125 -6.00 1.16 1.51
C GLY A 125 -4.92 2.23 1.44
N PHE A 126 -4.72 2.83 0.27
CA PHE A 126 -3.79 3.94 0.12
C PHE A 126 -4.17 5.12 1.04
N ALA A 127 -5.44 5.49 1.06
CA ALA A 127 -5.94 6.57 1.91
C ALA A 127 -5.68 6.29 3.39
N ALA A 128 -5.96 5.07 3.87
CA ALA A 128 -5.69 4.66 5.25
C ALA A 128 -4.19 4.70 5.58
N LYS A 129 -3.34 4.28 4.63
CA LYS A 129 -1.88 4.36 4.76
C LYS A 129 -1.40 5.80 4.89
N MET A 130 -1.92 6.72 4.08
CA MET A 130 -1.56 8.15 4.16
C MET A 130 -2.05 8.79 5.45
N GLU A 131 -3.28 8.48 5.88
CA GLU A 131 -3.80 8.90 7.19
C GLU A 131 -2.92 8.42 8.34
N TYR A 132 -2.47 7.17 8.28
CA TYR A 132 -1.60 6.62 9.31
C TYR A 132 -0.27 7.36 9.39
N HIS A 133 0.37 7.60 8.26
CA HIS A 133 1.62 8.36 8.22
C HIS A 133 1.47 9.78 8.76
N ILE A 134 0.50 10.52 8.25
CA ILE A 134 0.39 11.96 8.52
C ILE A 134 -0.28 12.22 9.87
N ASP A 135 -1.45 11.63 10.12
CA ASP A 135 -2.24 11.94 11.33
C ASP A 135 -1.76 11.16 12.57
N THR A 136 -1.36 9.90 12.41
CA THR A 136 -1.01 9.06 13.56
C THR A 136 0.49 9.09 13.87
N LEU A 137 1.34 8.87 12.87
CA LEU A 137 2.79 8.85 13.05
C LEU A 137 3.41 10.26 13.06
N GLY A 138 2.71 11.25 12.54
CA GLY A 138 3.13 12.65 12.58
C GLY A 138 4.13 13.04 11.49
N HIS A 139 4.26 12.25 10.43
CA HIS A 139 5.16 12.56 9.32
C HIS A 139 4.76 13.86 8.60
N ASP A 140 5.73 14.62 8.16
CA ASP A 140 5.52 15.82 7.35
C ASP A 140 5.41 15.47 5.86
N GLU A 141 6.07 14.37 5.46
CA GLU A 141 6.14 13.92 4.09
C GLU A 141 6.13 12.39 4.02
N VAL A 142 5.50 11.86 2.98
CA VAL A 142 5.48 10.43 2.66
C VAL A 142 5.96 10.24 1.23
N LEU A 143 7.09 9.53 1.05
CA LEU A 143 7.58 9.16 -0.27
C LEU A 143 6.74 8.03 -0.85
N VAL A 144 6.41 8.15 -2.13
CA VAL A 144 5.56 7.23 -2.87
C VAL A 144 6.18 6.97 -4.24
N VAL A 145 6.18 5.71 -4.66
CA VAL A 145 6.44 5.33 -6.06
C VAL A 145 5.25 4.58 -6.62
N ALA A 146 5.08 4.63 -7.94
CA ALA A 146 4.06 3.86 -8.62
C ALA A 146 4.68 2.59 -9.19
N GLU A 147 4.14 1.45 -8.82
CA GLU A 147 4.57 0.15 -9.30
C GLU A 147 3.72 -0.36 -10.49
N SER A 148 2.65 0.36 -10.80
CA SER A 148 1.74 0.02 -11.90
C SER A 148 1.16 1.28 -12.55
N PRO A 149 0.71 1.21 -13.82
CA PRO A 149 0.02 2.32 -14.48
C PRO A 149 -1.22 2.81 -13.72
N ILE A 150 -1.95 1.89 -13.08
CA ILE A 150 -3.12 2.23 -12.26
C ILE A 150 -2.70 3.03 -11.02
N GLY A 151 -1.63 2.61 -10.34
CA GLY A 151 -1.06 3.33 -9.21
C GLY A 151 -0.57 4.71 -9.62
N PHE A 152 0.17 4.82 -10.73
CA PHE A 152 0.64 6.10 -11.25
C PHE A 152 -0.51 7.08 -11.51
N ARG A 153 -1.51 6.65 -12.27
CA ARG A 153 -2.68 7.46 -12.56
C ARG A 153 -3.37 7.95 -11.28
N ARG A 154 -3.62 7.03 -10.36
CA ARG A 154 -4.36 7.30 -9.13
C ARG A 154 -3.61 8.25 -8.20
N TRP A 155 -2.34 7.95 -7.95
CA TRP A 155 -1.59 8.67 -6.92
C TRP A 155 -0.96 9.95 -7.47
N MET A 156 -0.19 9.86 -8.54
CA MET A 156 0.58 10.98 -9.07
C MET A 156 -0.29 11.99 -9.80
N ILE A 157 -1.29 11.53 -10.54
CA ILE A 157 -2.16 12.43 -11.33
C ILE A 157 -3.34 12.92 -10.51
N GLU A 158 -4.15 12.02 -9.94
CA GLU A 158 -5.38 12.41 -9.25
C GLU A 158 -5.12 13.16 -7.95
N TYR A 159 -4.12 12.78 -7.17
CA TYR A 159 -3.74 13.46 -5.93
C TYR A 159 -2.66 14.52 -6.14
N LYS A 160 -2.07 14.63 -7.33
CA LYS A 160 -1.07 15.65 -7.68
C LYS A 160 0.13 15.65 -6.73
N LEU A 161 0.67 14.46 -6.45
CA LEU A 161 1.84 14.34 -5.59
C LEU A 161 3.00 15.17 -6.11
N GLU A 162 3.81 15.69 -5.21
CA GLU A 162 4.98 16.50 -5.54
C GLU A 162 6.15 15.62 -6.01
N LYS A 163 6.97 16.12 -6.92
CA LYS A 163 8.15 15.43 -7.39
C LYS A 163 9.25 15.43 -6.32
N ARG A 164 9.92 14.29 -6.16
CA ARG A 164 11.10 14.13 -5.31
C ARG A 164 12.15 13.27 -6.02
N PHE A 165 12.44 13.60 -7.28
CA PHE A 165 13.27 12.75 -8.14
C PHE A 165 14.70 12.61 -7.64
N GLU A 166 15.20 13.57 -6.88
CA GLU A 166 16.52 13.53 -6.25
C GLU A 166 16.55 12.60 -5.01
N THR A 167 15.39 12.28 -4.46
CA THR A 167 15.29 11.44 -3.26
C THR A 167 15.07 9.99 -3.66
N PRO A 168 16.02 9.09 -3.37
CA PRO A 168 15.87 7.69 -3.72
C PRO A 168 14.74 7.06 -2.89
N HIS A 169 13.94 6.22 -3.53
CA HIS A 169 12.99 5.34 -2.87
C HIS A 169 13.60 3.95 -2.72
N GLU A 170 13.26 3.25 -1.64
CA GLU A 170 13.78 1.90 -1.36
C GLU A 170 13.47 0.91 -2.48
N LEU A 171 12.32 1.04 -3.12
CA LEU A 171 11.96 0.18 -4.27
C LEU A 171 12.83 0.42 -5.51
N GLY A 172 13.52 1.55 -5.59
CA GLY A 172 14.45 1.87 -6.67
C GLY A 172 13.84 1.96 -8.06
N GLY A 173 14.65 2.38 -9.03
CA GLY A 173 14.36 2.27 -10.46
C GLY A 173 13.25 3.17 -11.03
N VAL A 174 12.50 3.87 -10.20
CA VAL A 174 11.42 4.78 -10.59
C VAL A 174 11.48 6.09 -9.83
N PRO A 175 11.00 7.19 -10.42
CA PRO A 175 10.98 8.48 -9.75
C PRO A 175 10.16 8.45 -8.46
N SER A 176 10.70 9.09 -7.41
CA SER A 176 9.98 9.30 -6.15
C SER A 176 9.05 10.50 -6.26
N TRP A 177 7.92 10.38 -5.60
CA TRP A 177 6.92 11.41 -5.43
C TRP A 177 6.61 11.55 -3.94
N ALA A 178 6.06 12.67 -3.52
CA ALA A 178 5.70 12.89 -2.14
C ALA A 178 4.26 13.33 -1.95
N LEU A 179 3.62 12.77 -0.95
CA LEU A 179 2.47 13.37 -0.30
C LEU A 179 2.99 14.19 0.88
N THR A 180 2.92 15.50 0.77
CA THR A 180 3.25 16.41 1.86
C THR A 180 2.04 16.58 2.79
N ARG A 181 2.28 17.01 4.03
CA ARG A 181 1.20 17.35 4.98
C ARG A 181 0.22 18.37 4.38
N GLU A 182 0.72 19.40 3.68
CA GLU A 182 -0.13 20.39 3.04
C GLU A 182 -1.04 19.77 1.97
N LEU A 183 -0.49 18.87 1.13
CA LEU A 183 -1.27 18.14 0.13
C LEU A 183 -2.31 17.22 0.79
N PHE A 184 -1.93 16.54 1.86
CA PHE A 184 -2.84 15.69 2.63
C PHE A 184 -4.00 16.50 3.19
N ASP A 185 -3.74 17.66 3.79
CA ASP A 185 -4.78 18.51 4.37
C ASP A 185 -5.74 19.03 3.30
N ARG A 186 -5.24 19.42 2.13
CA ARG A 186 -6.06 19.79 0.98
C ARG A 186 -6.93 18.64 0.45
N ALA A 187 -6.41 17.41 0.48
CA ALA A 187 -7.09 16.22 0.01
C ALA A 187 -7.79 15.43 1.13
N ARG A 188 -7.83 15.94 2.35
CA ARG A 188 -8.28 15.25 3.56
C ARG A 188 -9.65 14.59 3.39
N SER A 189 -10.62 15.25 2.79
CA SER A 189 -11.95 14.69 2.56
C SER A 189 -11.97 13.43 1.67
N LYS A 190 -10.90 13.20 0.89
CA LYS A 190 -10.72 12.02 0.05
C LYS A 190 -9.81 10.96 0.72
N LEU A 191 -8.92 11.39 1.61
CA LEU A 191 -7.90 10.55 2.24
C LEU A 191 -8.28 10.10 3.65
N VAL A 192 -9.12 10.86 4.35
CA VAL A 192 -9.62 10.47 5.67
C VAL A 192 -11.07 10.05 5.53
N VAL A 193 -11.28 8.79 5.21
CA VAL A 193 -12.59 8.18 5.01
C VAL A 193 -12.78 7.08 6.05
N GLY A 194 -14.00 6.88 6.49
CA GLY A 194 -14.35 5.85 7.45
C GLY A 194 -14.71 6.41 8.82
N ARG A 195 -15.10 5.53 9.72
CA ARG A 195 -15.62 5.86 11.05
C ARG A 195 -14.89 5.07 12.13
N ARG A 196 -14.79 5.67 13.29
CA ARG A 196 -14.32 5.07 14.55
C ARG A 196 -15.34 5.37 15.66
N PRO A 197 -15.51 4.51 16.67
CA PRO A 197 -14.96 3.16 16.76
C PRO A 197 -15.58 2.19 15.75
N VAL A 198 -14.90 1.07 15.52
CA VAL A 198 -15.46 -0.04 14.73
C VAL A 198 -16.52 -0.74 15.57
N PRO A 199 -17.70 -1.05 15.02
CA PRO A 199 -18.69 -1.89 15.71
C PRO A 199 -18.09 -3.22 16.18
N PRO A 200 -18.37 -3.68 17.42
CA PRO A 200 -17.76 -4.88 17.99
C PRO A 200 -17.87 -6.11 17.09
N GLU A 201 -19.01 -6.36 16.50
CA GLU A 201 -19.26 -7.51 15.63
C GLU A 201 -18.41 -7.51 14.36
N LEU A 202 -18.06 -6.34 13.82
CA LEU A 202 -17.17 -6.20 12.67
C LEU A 202 -15.70 -6.32 13.10
N LEU A 203 -15.37 -5.77 14.26
CA LEU A 203 -14.01 -5.84 14.79
C LEU A 203 -13.64 -7.28 15.17
N ASP A 204 -14.53 -7.99 15.87
CA ASP A 204 -14.32 -9.37 16.29
C ASP A 204 -14.07 -10.28 15.07
N LYS A 205 -14.87 -10.15 14.01
CA LYS A 205 -14.64 -10.88 12.75
C LYS A 205 -13.29 -10.56 12.11
N ALA A 206 -12.88 -9.29 12.14
CA ALA A 206 -11.60 -8.88 11.56
C ALA A 206 -10.40 -9.31 12.41
N MET A 207 -10.57 -9.46 13.73
CA MET A 207 -9.50 -9.83 14.67
C MET A 207 -9.39 -11.33 14.90
N ASP A 208 -10.43 -12.12 14.61
CA ASP A 208 -10.41 -13.56 14.84
C ASP A 208 -9.37 -14.26 13.95
N LYS A 209 -9.45 -14.04 12.64
CA LYS A 209 -8.51 -14.63 11.68
C LYS A 209 -8.53 -13.86 10.36
N ILE A 210 -7.36 -13.76 9.73
CA ILE A 210 -7.27 -13.27 8.36
C ILE A 210 -7.59 -14.44 7.41
N LEU A 211 -8.77 -14.39 6.79
CA LEU A 211 -9.17 -15.36 5.79
C LEU A 211 -8.67 -14.92 4.41
N PRO A 212 -8.18 -15.85 3.56
CA PRO A 212 -7.90 -15.53 2.18
C PRO A 212 -9.20 -15.12 1.45
N PRO A 213 -9.12 -14.32 0.38
CA PRO A 213 -10.30 -13.96 -0.40
C PRO A 213 -10.95 -15.20 -1.02
N SER A 214 -12.30 -15.25 -0.98
CA SER A 214 -13.08 -16.32 -1.61
C SER A 214 -13.00 -16.29 -3.15
N ASP A 215 -12.77 -15.11 -3.73
CA ASP A 215 -12.61 -14.89 -5.18
C ASP A 215 -11.28 -14.13 -5.44
N PRO A 216 -10.13 -14.80 -5.33
CA PRO A 216 -8.84 -14.16 -5.56
C PRO A 216 -8.64 -13.85 -7.05
N PRO A 217 -7.84 -12.83 -7.40
CA PRO A 217 -7.39 -12.62 -8.75
C PRO A 217 -6.74 -13.89 -9.30
N THR A 218 -7.18 -14.32 -10.47
CA THR A 218 -6.67 -15.52 -11.13
C THR A 218 -5.87 -15.16 -12.38
N PRO A 219 -4.89 -15.97 -12.79
CA PRO A 219 -4.23 -15.81 -14.06
C PRO A 219 -5.27 -15.80 -15.20
N PRO A 220 -5.11 -14.94 -16.22
CA PRO A 220 -5.98 -14.99 -17.38
C PRO A 220 -5.80 -16.34 -18.10
N LEU A 221 -6.89 -16.88 -18.62
CA LEU A 221 -6.85 -18.09 -19.45
C LEU A 221 -6.08 -17.85 -20.77
N ASP A 222 -6.01 -16.59 -21.23
CA ASP A 222 -5.23 -16.16 -22.39
C ASP A 222 -4.00 -15.37 -21.95
N PRO A 223 -2.78 -15.93 -22.08
CA PRO A 223 -1.54 -15.22 -21.74
C PRO A 223 -1.33 -13.92 -22.53
N LEU A 224 -1.86 -13.83 -23.76
CA LEU A 224 -1.80 -12.61 -24.56
C LEU A 224 -2.74 -11.52 -24.04
N ALA A 225 -3.84 -11.89 -23.39
CA ALA A 225 -4.72 -10.93 -22.74
C ALA A 225 -4.04 -10.23 -21.56
N ALA A 226 -3.20 -10.95 -20.81
CA ALA A 226 -2.38 -10.35 -19.75
C ALA A 226 -1.42 -9.30 -20.33
N THR A 227 -0.68 -9.66 -21.37
CA THR A 227 0.25 -8.75 -22.05
C THR A 227 -0.46 -7.52 -22.62
N ARG A 228 -1.66 -7.68 -23.18
CA ARG A 228 -2.45 -6.54 -23.69
C ARG A 228 -2.93 -5.61 -22.58
N ALA A 229 -3.29 -6.17 -21.42
CA ALA A 229 -3.72 -5.36 -20.26
C ALA A 229 -2.57 -4.52 -19.65
N LEU A 230 -1.31 -4.96 -19.82
CA LEU A 230 -0.12 -4.19 -19.44
C LEU A 230 0.05 -2.92 -20.26
N TYR A 231 -0.41 -2.93 -21.49
CA TYR A 231 -0.35 -1.81 -22.43
C TYR A 231 -1.72 -1.13 -22.56
N ASP A 232 -2.38 -0.82 -21.44
CA ASP A 232 -3.57 0.06 -21.50
C ASP A 232 -3.16 1.39 -22.14
N PRO A 233 -3.59 1.66 -23.40
CA PRO A 233 -3.19 2.87 -24.10
C PRO A 233 -3.63 4.14 -23.37
N THR A 234 -4.69 4.07 -22.57
CA THR A 234 -5.17 5.19 -21.76
C THR A 234 -4.19 5.53 -20.63
N ALA A 235 -3.72 4.50 -19.92
CA ALA A 235 -2.73 4.71 -18.85
C ALA A 235 -1.41 5.20 -19.42
N THR A 236 -0.95 4.60 -20.54
CA THR A 236 0.27 5.00 -21.25
C THR A 236 0.17 6.43 -21.76
N ALA A 237 -0.96 6.82 -22.38
CA ALA A 237 -1.18 8.17 -22.89
C ALA A 237 -1.14 9.22 -21.75
N LEU A 238 -1.75 8.93 -20.60
CA LEU A 238 -1.75 9.84 -19.45
C LEU A 238 -0.33 10.00 -18.86
N VAL A 239 0.45 8.93 -18.80
CA VAL A 239 1.86 9.00 -18.38
C VAL A 239 2.66 9.85 -19.36
N THR A 240 2.55 9.59 -20.66
CA THR A 240 3.25 10.34 -21.70
C THR A 240 2.86 11.82 -21.68
N GLN A 241 1.57 12.12 -21.62
CA GLN A 241 1.08 13.49 -21.56
C GLN A 241 1.65 14.23 -20.36
N ARG A 242 1.70 13.61 -19.19
CA ARG A 242 2.28 14.24 -18.01
C ARG A 242 3.79 14.48 -18.17
N TRP A 243 4.54 13.49 -18.69
CA TRP A 243 5.97 13.66 -18.98
C TRP A 243 6.24 14.81 -19.96
N GLU A 244 5.40 14.95 -20.99
CA GLU A 244 5.52 16.03 -21.97
C GLU A 244 5.21 17.39 -21.35
N MET A 245 4.16 17.48 -20.54
CA MET A 245 3.82 18.71 -19.81
C MET A 245 4.95 19.12 -18.85
N GLU A 246 5.62 18.15 -18.22
CA GLU A 246 6.71 18.40 -17.28
C GLU A 246 8.02 18.80 -17.98
N LYS A 247 8.28 18.29 -19.18
CA LYS A 247 9.42 18.72 -20.00
C LYS A 247 9.26 20.12 -20.58
N GLY A 248 8.02 20.56 -20.80
CA GLY A 248 7.69 21.88 -21.31
C GLY A 248 7.55 22.96 -20.24
N ALA A 249 7.55 22.62 -18.97
CA ALA A 249 7.49 23.61 -17.90
C ALA A 249 8.87 24.25 -17.75
N PRO A 250 9.03 25.57 -17.91
CA PRO A 250 10.30 26.24 -17.61
C PRO A 250 10.62 26.00 -16.14
N ASN A 251 11.87 25.67 -15.86
CA ASN A 251 12.40 25.57 -14.49
C ASN A 251 12.10 26.88 -13.75
N ALA A 252 11.11 26.89 -12.88
CA ALA A 252 10.80 28.01 -11.98
C ALA A 252 11.55 27.81 -10.66
#